data_bae93340a7d20c176cf30095d8d4f0fb
#
_entry.id   bae93340a7d20c176cf30095d8d4f0fb
#
_cell.length_a   1.000
_cell.length_b   1.000
_cell.length_c   1.000
_cell.angle_alpha   90.00
_cell.angle_beta   90.00
_cell.angle_gamma   90.00
#
_symmetry.space_group_name_H-M   'P 1'
#
loop_
_entity.id
_entity.type
_entity.pdbx_description
1 polymer ?
#
loop_
_entity_poly.entity_id
_entity_poly.type
_entity_poly.pdbx_seq_one_letter_code
_entity_poly.pdbx_strand_id
1 'polypeptide(L)'
;AFQHEREDADDLFNWIAAQPWSDGNIGMWGASYLGYTTTSACTSGNPHLKTAVSEVNVGSPFYDTVRKGGTVCSWPLLCWTLAQSVSNRVDMDVFKGVSIDPLEAVRIRPITAIPEKIIGCRSTSWDMWSKHYHYDDFWRHSDNTAHADNIRIPMLILSGWYDGDALGVQETWRFLSKSPVPGHRIVLGPWPHGLNAWRDSMDLAFGNNAVDYDFDTRIIRWFDHYLKGIENGEDKKPKATYYVNGENQWHTSEDWMPKEARLVNLYLDSDGHANSMNGDGRVTLTPAETGSDAYVYDPEFPCGGEGDGFDDGLVSPYKCNSRQIRSDVLVYATPVLEQDIAIAGPLYAELYAASSAVDT
;
A
#
# COMPACT_ATOMS: atom_id res chain seq x y z
N ALA A 1 16.64 6.66 2.01
CA ALA A 1 15.37 6.53 1.29
C ALA A 1 14.30 7.42 1.92
N PHE A 2 13.36 7.90 1.12
CA PHE A 2 12.23 8.74 1.48
C PHE A 2 12.59 10.15 2.00
N GLN A 3 13.68 10.78 1.57
CA GLN A 3 14.04 12.10 2.10
C GLN A 3 14.26 13.20 1.06
N HIS A 4 14.85 12.90 -0.09
CA HIS A 4 15.28 13.91 -1.07
C HIS A 4 14.68 13.74 -2.47
N GLU A 5 13.79 12.77 -2.63
CA GLU A 5 13.27 12.33 -3.93
C GLU A 5 12.55 13.47 -4.68
N ARG A 6 11.89 14.37 -3.95
CA ARG A 6 11.19 15.53 -4.52
C ARG A 6 12.16 16.57 -5.02
N GLU A 7 13.15 16.93 -4.23
CA GLU A 7 14.17 17.93 -4.54
C GLU A 7 15.09 17.42 -5.64
N ASP A 8 15.53 16.17 -5.55
CA ASP A 8 16.37 15.51 -6.57
C ASP A 8 15.63 15.46 -7.93
N ALA A 9 14.33 15.20 -7.91
CA ALA A 9 13.52 15.20 -9.12
C ALA A 9 13.39 16.60 -9.74
N ASP A 10 13.20 17.63 -8.90
CA ASP A 10 13.12 19.01 -9.39
C ASP A 10 14.42 19.43 -10.08
N ASP A 11 15.56 19.18 -9.46
CA ASP A 11 16.89 19.44 -10.03
C ASP A 11 17.10 18.66 -11.34
N LEU A 12 16.73 17.39 -11.36
CA LEU A 12 16.87 16.53 -12.53
C LEU A 12 16.00 17.02 -13.70
N PHE A 13 14.76 17.40 -13.44
CA PHE A 13 13.86 17.90 -14.50
C PHE A 13 14.36 19.22 -15.10
N ASN A 14 14.84 20.13 -14.28
CA ASN A 14 15.45 21.38 -14.75
C ASN A 14 16.69 21.08 -15.60
N TRP A 15 17.53 20.11 -15.19
CA TRP A 15 18.69 19.70 -15.98
C TRP A 15 18.29 19.05 -17.31
N ILE A 16 17.32 18.12 -17.31
CA ILE A 16 16.84 17.46 -18.54
C ILE A 16 16.29 18.52 -19.51
N ALA A 17 15.44 19.42 -19.02
CA ALA A 17 14.82 20.44 -19.87
C ALA A 17 15.83 21.39 -20.55
N ALA A 18 16.99 21.58 -19.92
CA ALA A 18 18.06 22.40 -20.46
C ALA A 18 18.92 21.69 -21.51
N GLN A 19 18.74 20.36 -21.73
CA GLN A 19 19.57 19.62 -22.65
C GLN A 19 19.14 19.81 -24.12
N PRO A 20 20.08 19.83 -25.08
CA PRO A 20 19.77 20.08 -26.50
C PRO A 20 18.96 18.96 -27.18
N TRP A 21 18.86 17.79 -26.54
CA TRP A 21 18.06 16.64 -27.00
C TRP A 21 16.63 16.61 -26.40
N SER A 22 16.34 17.48 -25.43
CA SER A 22 15.06 17.55 -24.75
C SER A 22 14.15 18.59 -25.39
N ASP A 23 12.88 18.31 -25.52
CA ASP A 23 11.85 19.28 -25.90
C ASP A 23 11.26 20.02 -24.69
N GLY A 24 11.74 19.72 -23.47
CA GLY A 24 11.27 20.29 -22.22
C GLY A 24 9.99 19.69 -21.66
N ASN A 25 9.40 18.68 -22.32
CA ASN A 25 8.25 17.93 -21.83
C ASN A 25 8.69 16.60 -21.23
N ILE A 26 8.46 16.43 -19.94
CA ILE A 26 8.92 15.26 -19.19
C ILE A 26 7.71 14.46 -18.71
N GLY A 27 7.76 13.15 -18.85
CA GLY A 27 6.88 12.19 -18.20
C GLY A 27 7.69 11.31 -17.26
N MET A 28 7.11 10.90 -16.14
CA MET A 28 7.77 10.01 -15.19
C MET A 28 6.93 8.76 -14.95
N TRP A 29 7.58 7.62 -14.81
CA TRP A 29 6.93 6.34 -14.54
C TRP A 29 7.77 5.52 -13.58
N GLY A 30 7.12 4.89 -12.62
CA GLY A 30 7.78 3.99 -11.69
C GLY A 30 6.82 3.18 -10.86
N ALA A 31 7.31 2.05 -10.36
CA ALA A 31 6.59 1.11 -9.52
C ALA A 31 7.25 0.96 -8.15
N SER A 32 6.49 0.65 -7.11
CA SER A 32 7.00 0.40 -5.75
C SER A 32 7.68 1.66 -5.18
N TYR A 33 8.91 1.56 -4.73
CA TYR A 33 9.70 2.72 -4.33
C TYR A 33 9.88 3.73 -5.48
N LEU A 34 9.98 3.26 -6.74
CA LEU A 34 10.00 4.17 -7.89
C LEU A 34 8.62 4.79 -8.15
N GLY A 35 7.54 4.14 -7.74
CA GLY A 35 6.20 4.74 -7.68
C GLY A 35 6.13 5.85 -6.64
N TYR A 36 6.74 5.64 -5.47
CA TYR A 36 6.90 6.70 -4.47
C TYR A 36 7.72 7.87 -5.02
N THR A 37 8.91 7.62 -5.64
CA THR A 37 9.72 8.69 -6.23
C THR A 37 8.97 9.45 -7.31
N THR A 38 8.15 8.75 -8.11
CA THR A 38 7.30 9.36 -9.13
C THR A 38 6.25 10.28 -8.51
N THR A 39 5.58 9.83 -7.46
CA THR A 39 4.59 10.67 -6.74
C THR A 39 5.28 11.86 -6.06
N SER A 40 6.44 11.65 -5.43
CA SER A 40 7.25 12.73 -4.85
C SER A 40 7.65 13.78 -5.89
N ALA A 41 8.09 13.33 -7.05
CA ALA A 41 8.41 14.22 -8.18
C ALA A 41 7.22 15.08 -8.60
N CYS A 42 6.00 14.50 -8.60
CA CYS A 42 4.78 15.28 -8.90
C CYS A 42 4.51 16.36 -7.86
N THR A 43 4.88 16.12 -6.59
CA THR A 43 4.72 17.14 -5.53
C THR A 43 5.75 18.27 -5.57
N SER A 44 6.77 18.19 -6.43
CA SER A 44 7.68 19.32 -6.67
C SER A 44 6.99 20.50 -7.37
N GLY A 45 5.95 20.21 -8.15
CA GLY A 45 5.26 21.22 -8.97
C GLY A 45 6.11 21.72 -10.14
N ASN A 46 7.16 21.00 -10.51
CA ASN A 46 8.06 21.40 -11.60
C ASN A 46 7.31 21.55 -12.93
N PRO A 47 7.48 22.69 -13.65
CA PRO A 47 6.70 22.97 -14.86
C PRO A 47 7.08 22.11 -16.06
N HIS A 48 8.22 21.43 -16.03
CA HIS A 48 8.66 20.53 -17.09
C HIS A 48 8.01 19.15 -16.99
N LEU A 49 7.60 18.70 -15.80
CA LEU A 49 6.85 17.47 -15.63
C LEU A 49 5.41 17.68 -16.12
N LYS A 50 4.97 16.92 -17.10
CA LYS A 50 3.66 17.05 -17.76
C LYS A 50 2.67 16.00 -17.34
N THR A 51 3.13 14.81 -16.98
CA THR A 51 2.31 13.69 -16.54
C THR A 51 3.14 12.64 -15.85
N ALA A 52 2.49 11.77 -15.11
CA ALA A 52 3.14 10.66 -14.44
C ALA A 52 2.27 9.39 -14.39
N VAL A 53 2.94 8.24 -14.35
CA VAL A 53 2.33 6.93 -14.07
C VAL A 53 2.99 6.38 -12.80
N SER A 54 2.20 6.20 -11.76
CA SER A 54 2.69 5.71 -10.46
C SER A 54 2.02 4.38 -10.14
N GLU A 55 2.81 3.35 -9.96
CA GLU A 55 2.33 1.99 -9.74
C GLU A 55 2.71 1.51 -8.34
N VAL A 56 1.78 0.81 -7.67
CA VAL A 56 2.01 0.18 -6.36
C VAL A 56 2.82 1.07 -5.42
N ASN A 57 2.39 2.31 -5.29
CA ASN A 57 3.18 3.36 -4.66
C ASN A 57 2.88 3.54 -3.17
N VAL A 58 3.89 4.00 -2.46
CA VAL A 58 3.79 4.52 -1.11
C VAL A 58 3.27 5.96 -1.14
N GLY A 59 2.30 6.30 -0.33
CA GLY A 59 1.79 7.67 -0.19
C GLY A 59 2.50 8.43 0.91
N SER A 60 2.46 7.88 2.13
CA SER A 60 3.16 8.38 3.31
C SER A 60 4.02 7.29 3.93
N PRO A 61 5.34 7.41 3.91
CA PRO A 61 6.21 6.39 4.50
C PRO A 61 5.89 6.09 5.97
N PHE A 62 5.36 7.07 6.70
CA PHE A 62 4.97 6.87 8.09
C PHE A 62 3.68 6.06 8.25
N TYR A 63 2.65 6.36 7.47
CA TYR A 63 1.32 5.78 7.70
C TYR A 63 1.10 4.46 6.98
N ASP A 64 1.71 4.26 5.82
CA ASP A 64 1.36 3.16 4.93
C ASP A 64 2.49 2.16 4.64
N THR A 65 3.74 2.48 4.99
CA THR A 65 4.88 1.60 4.67
C THR A 65 5.77 1.31 5.86
N VAL A 66 6.46 2.33 6.41
CA VAL A 66 7.44 2.11 7.49
C VAL A 66 6.75 1.84 8.83
N ARG A 67 5.66 2.57 9.11
CA ARG A 67 4.95 2.49 10.39
C ARG A 67 3.45 2.39 10.17
N LYS A 68 2.99 1.24 9.72
CA LYS A 68 1.55 0.99 9.61
C LYS A 68 0.90 1.02 10.99
N GLY A 69 -0.04 1.96 11.19
CA GLY A 69 -0.70 2.15 12.48
C GLY A 69 0.23 2.59 13.63
N GLY A 70 1.38 3.21 13.32
CA GLY A 70 2.37 3.64 14.33
C GLY A 70 3.43 2.59 14.68
N THR A 71 3.20 1.33 14.35
CA THR A 71 4.13 0.21 14.59
C THR A 71 5.06 0.03 13.41
N VAL A 72 6.34 -0.22 13.66
CA VAL A 72 7.31 -0.51 12.58
C VAL A 72 6.88 -1.77 11.83
N CYS A 73 6.68 -1.65 10.52
CA CYS A 73 6.42 -2.77 9.64
C CYS A 73 7.72 -3.58 9.47
N SER A 74 7.90 -4.62 10.31
CA SER A 74 9.22 -5.17 10.59
C SER A 74 9.80 -5.98 9.44
N TRP A 75 9.12 -7.05 8.98
CA TRP A 75 9.82 -8.04 8.17
C TRP A 75 10.04 -7.63 6.71
N PRO A 76 9.04 -7.27 5.91
CA PRO A 76 9.28 -6.91 4.51
C PRO A 76 10.16 -5.67 4.38
N LEU A 77 9.92 -4.68 5.24
CA LEU A 77 10.71 -3.45 5.26
C LEU A 77 12.15 -3.70 5.71
N LEU A 78 12.36 -4.59 6.67
CA LEU A 78 13.70 -4.99 7.10
C LEU A 78 14.47 -5.62 5.96
N CYS A 79 13.88 -6.61 5.26
CA CYS A 79 14.50 -7.26 4.11
C CYS A 79 14.85 -6.27 3.01
N TRP A 80 13.91 -5.38 2.66
CA TRP A 80 14.16 -4.32 1.68
C TRP A 80 15.30 -3.40 2.10
N THR A 81 15.30 -2.97 3.37
CA THR A 81 16.34 -2.08 3.92
C THR A 81 17.70 -2.74 3.95
N LEU A 82 17.77 -4.02 4.29
CA LEU A 82 19.01 -4.79 4.25
C LEU A 82 19.54 -4.89 2.82
N ALA A 83 18.67 -5.19 1.84
CA ALA A 83 19.02 -5.23 0.44
C ALA A 83 19.56 -3.86 -0.05
N GLN A 84 18.89 -2.76 0.30
CA GLN A 84 19.35 -1.41 -0.05
C GLN A 84 20.67 -1.05 0.63
N SER A 85 20.90 -1.49 1.85
CA SER A 85 22.13 -1.19 2.59
C SER A 85 23.39 -1.79 1.97
N VAL A 86 23.24 -2.86 1.19
CA VAL A 86 24.35 -3.55 0.50
C VAL A 86 24.37 -3.34 -1.01
N SER A 87 23.29 -2.85 -1.61
CA SER A 87 23.20 -2.65 -3.07
C SER A 87 24.27 -1.70 -3.61
N ASN A 88 24.75 -0.77 -2.79
CA ASN A 88 25.83 0.16 -3.14
C ASN A 88 27.24 -0.37 -2.77
N ARG A 89 27.34 -1.60 -2.29
CA ARG A 89 28.64 -2.22 -1.98
C ARG A 89 29.12 -3.06 -3.16
N VAL A 90 30.42 -3.01 -3.39
CA VAL A 90 31.09 -3.83 -4.40
C VAL A 90 31.07 -5.32 -4.03
N ASP A 91 30.91 -5.61 -2.73
CA ASP A 91 30.91 -6.96 -2.19
C ASP A 91 29.49 -7.42 -1.83
N MET A 92 28.82 -8.07 -2.77
CA MET A 92 27.52 -8.71 -2.57
C MET A 92 27.63 -10.04 -1.79
N ASP A 93 28.85 -10.46 -1.45
CA ASP A 93 29.09 -11.70 -0.69
C ASP A 93 28.61 -11.61 0.76
N VAL A 94 28.27 -10.41 1.24
CA VAL A 94 27.68 -10.18 2.56
C VAL A 94 26.43 -11.04 2.80
N PHE A 95 25.64 -11.32 1.75
CA PHE A 95 24.45 -12.18 1.86
C PHE A 95 24.72 -13.67 1.63
N LYS A 96 25.92 -14.05 1.17
CA LYS A 96 26.26 -15.47 1.01
C LYS A 96 26.33 -16.14 2.36
N GLY A 97 25.37 -17.04 2.62
CA GLY A 97 25.29 -17.78 3.88
C GLY A 97 24.52 -17.10 5.01
N VAL A 98 23.92 -15.95 4.75
CA VAL A 98 22.98 -15.35 5.72
C VAL A 98 21.62 -16.04 5.54
N SER A 99 21.32 -16.96 6.47
CA SER A 99 19.97 -17.47 6.68
C SER A 99 19.32 -16.66 7.77
N ILE A 100 18.29 -15.91 7.44
CA ILE A 100 17.60 -15.04 8.40
C ILE A 100 16.27 -15.71 8.75
N ASP A 101 16.13 -16.14 9.99
CA ASP A 101 14.82 -16.47 10.55
C ASP A 101 14.09 -15.13 10.87
N PRO A 102 12.93 -14.86 10.26
CA PRO A 102 12.17 -13.65 10.53
C PRO A 102 11.85 -13.45 12.01
N LEU A 103 11.46 -14.49 12.70
CA LEU A 103 11.09 -14.43 14.13
C LEU A 103 12.29 -14.13 15.01
N GLU A 104 13.45 -14.71 14.72
CA GLU A 104 14.69 -14.41 15.43
C GLU A 104 15.15 -12.97 15.15
N ALA A 105 15.04 -12.51 13.91
CA ALA A 105 15.42 -11.15 13.54
C ALA A 105 14.59 -10.10 14.29
N VAL A 106 13.28 -10.26 14.35
CA VAL A 106 12.39 -9.28 15.00
C VAL A 106 12.45 -9.33 16.55
N ARG A 107 13.04 -10.36 17.13
CA ARG A 107 13.32 -10.46 18.58
C ARG A 107 14.57 -9.69 19.03
N ILE A 108 15.42 -9.26 18.10
CA ILE A 108 16.63 -8.50 18.43
C ILE A 108 16.26 -7.16 19.08
N ARG A 109 16.86 -6.87 20.24
CA ARG A 109 16.69 -5.60 20.97
C ARG A 109 18.04 -4.92 21.21
N PRO A 110 18.09 -3.59 21.14
CA PRO A 110 17.07 -2.70 20.57
C PRO A 110 16.89 -2.94 19.07
N ILE A 111 15.74 -2.57 18.51
CA ILE A 111 15.44 -2.78 17.08
C ILE A 111 16.46 -2.11 16.14
N THR A 112 17.11 -1.04 16.60
CA THR A 112 18.19 -0.37 15.85
C THR A 112 19.40 -1.27 15.61
N ALA A 113 19.60 -2.33 16.41
CA ALA A 113 20.73 -3.25 16.29
C ALA A 113 20.48 -4.38 15.26
N ILE A 114 19.26 -4.51 14.72
CA ILE A 114 18.90 -5.62 13.85
C ILE A 114 19.82 -5.71 12.62
N PRO A 115 20.03 -4.65 11.81
CA PRO A 115 20.88 -4.76 10.62
C PRO A 115 22.32 -5.17 10.95
N GLU A 116 22.92 -4.56 11.97
CA GLU A 116 24.30 -4.86 12.35
C GLU A 116 24.47 -6.32 12.81
N LYS A 117 23.49 -6.86 13.55
CA LYS A 117 23.54 -8.26 14.00
C LYS A 117 23.30 -9.27 12.88
N ILE A 118 22.51 -8.91 11.87
CA ILE A 118 22.16 -9.82 10.79
C ILE A 118 23.19 -9.80 9.67
N ILE A 119 23.58 -8.60 9.21
CA ILE A 119 24.44 -8.43 8.02
C ILE A 119 25.80 -7.78 8.36
N GLY A 120 26.11 -7.61 9.63
CA GLY A 120 27.39 -7.04 10.07
C GLY A 120 27.60 -5.56 9.72
N CYS A 121 26.57 -4.85 9.30
CA CYS A 121 26.66 -3.43 9.03
C CYS A 121 25.38 -2.67 9.42
N ARG A 122 25.54 -1.38 9.72
CA ARG A 122 24.42 -0.50 10.01
C ARG A 122 23.67 -0.10 8.73
N SER A 123 22.38 0.06 8.85
CA SER A 123 21.54 0.68 7.83
C SER A 123 21.15 2.09 8.28
N THR A 124 21.58 3.08 7.52
CA THR A 124 21.24 4.49 7.81
C THR A 124 19.73 4.72 7.80
N SER A 125 19.03 4.16 6.81
CA SER A 125 17.57 4.29 6.72
C SER A 125 16.88 3.67 7.93
N TRP A 126 17.25 2.44 8.31
CA TRP A 126 16.71 1.78 9.50
C TRP A 126 16.96 2.57 10.79
N ASP A 127 18.18 3.08 10.96
CA ASP A 127 18.53 3.91 12.12
C ASP A 127 17.66 5.17 12.21
N MET A 128 17.45 5.85 11.08
CA MET A 128 16.62 7.06 11.01
C MET A 128 15.17 6.73 11.33
N TRP A 129 14.60 5.73 10.68
CA TRP A 129 13.20 5.33 10.88
C TRP A 129 12.93 4.83 12.29
N SER A 130 13.89 4.13 12.91
CA SER A 130 13.76 3.64 14.27
C SER A 130 13.79 4.77 15.31
N LYS A 131 14.48 5.86 15.04
CA LYS A 131 14.57 7.03 15.92
C LYS A 131 13.35 7.93 15.85
N HIS A 132 12.74 8.07 14.66
CA HIS A 132 11.57 8.89 14.44
C HIS A 132 10.29 8.06 14.60
N TYR A 133 9.95 7.73 15.87
CA TYR A 133 8.82 6.86 16.20
C TYR A 133 7.47 7.59 16.28
N HIS A 134 7.47 8.92 16.22
CA HIS A 134 6.28 9.75 16.06
C HIS A 134 6.29 10.43 14.69
N TYR A 135 5.11 10.84 14.23
CA TYR A 135 5.00 11.68 13.04
C TYR A 135 5.52 13.07 13.35
N ASP A 136 6.73 13.36 12.91
CA ASP A 136 7.45 14.63 13.08
C ASP A 136 7.82 15.26 11.74
N ASP A 137 8.65 16.30 11.75
CA ASP A 137 9.07 16.99 10.53
C ASP A 137 9.89 16.11 9.58
N PHE A 138 10.59 15.08 10.11
CA PHE A 138 11.29 14.10 9.29
C PHE A 138 10.32 13.34 8.38
N TRP A 139 9.20 12.86 8.94
CA TRP A 139 8.18 12.15 8.18
C TRP A 139 7.34 13.09 7.32
N ARG A 140 7.01 14.29 7.82
CA ARG A 140 6.25 15.29 7.06
C ARG A 140 6.96 15.67 5.78
N HIS A 141 8.29 15.75 5.81
CA HIS A 141 9.09 16.07 4.63
C HIS A 141 8.95 15.01 3.53
N SER A 142 8.88 13.75 3.91
CA SER A 142 8.76 12.60 2.98
C SER A 142 7.32 12.19 2.68
N ASP A 143 6.35 12.81 3.32
CA ASP A 143 4.93 12.48 3.15
C ASP A 143 4.35 13.18 1.92
N ASN A 144 4.15 12.41 0.84
CA ASN A 144 3.57 12.95 -0.39
C ASN A 144 2.18 13.53 -0.18
N THR A 145 1.42 13.01 0.80
CA THR A 145 0.08 13.52 1.10
C THR A 145 0.11 14.93 1.68
N ALA A 146 1.17 15.26 2.44
CA ALA A 146 1.37 16.59 3.01
C ALA A 146 1.74 17.64 1.95
N HIS A 147 2.14 17.21 0.75
CA HIS A 147 2.55 18.07 -0.36
C HIS A 147 1.66 17.93 -1.60
N ALA A 148 0.54 17.23 -1.49
CA ALA A 148 -0.34 16.90 -2.60
C ALA A 148 -0.90 18.13 -3.34
N ASP A 149 -1.08 19.24 -2.62
CA ASP A 149 -1.56 20.52 -3.21
C ASP A 149 -0.61 21.12 -4.27
N ASN A 150 0.62 20.62 -4.35
CA ASN A 150 1.58 21.04 -5.37
C ASN A 150 1.44 20.28 -6.69
N ILE A 151 0.70 19.19 -6.74
CA ILE A 151 0.50 18.40 -7.96
C ILE A 151 -0.32 19.23 -8.96
N ARG A 152 0.23 19.46 -10.15
CA ARG A 152 -0.35 20.28 -11.23
C ARG A 152 -0.56 19.53 -12.53
N ILE A 153 -0.37 18.23 -12.54
CA ILE A 153 -0.34 17.39 -13.72
C ILE A 153 -1.27 16.20 -13.57
N PRO A 154 -1.83 15.64 -14.66
CA PRO A 154 -2.58 14.41 -14.60
C PRO A 154 -1.69 13.22 -14.22
N MET A 155 -2.21 12.34 -13.39
CA MET A 155 -1.55 11.12 -12.95
C MET A 155 -2.41 9.89 -13.21
N LEU A 156 -1.79 8.83 -13.71
CA LEU A 156 -2.35 7.48 -13.77
C LEU A 156 -1.78 6.68 -12.60
N ILE A 157 -2.65 6.18 -11.74
CA ILE A 157 -2.30 5.37 -10.58
C ILE A 157 -2.74 3.94 -10.81
N LEU A 158 -1.85 2.96 -10.61
CA LEU A 158 -2.15 1.55 -10.79
C LEU A 158 -1.73 0.75 -9.56
N SER A 159 -2.59 -0.18 -9.11
CA SER A 159 -2.28 -1.08 -8.01
C SER A 159 -3.19 -2.31 -8.03
N GLY A 160 -3.07 -3.15 -7.02
CA GLY A 160 -3.90 -4.32 -6.82
C GLY A 160 -4.47 -4.42 -5.41
N TRP A 161 -5.56 -5.16 -5.26
CA TRP A 161 -6.20 -5.38 -3.95
C TRP A 161 -5.31 -6.07 -2.93
N TYR A 162 -4.34 -6.85 -3.41
CA TYR A 162 -3.41 -7.64 -2.57
C TYR A 162 -1.99 -7.08 -2.61
N ASP A 163 -1.84 -5.84 -3.00
CA ASP A 163 -0.58 -5.12 -2.95
C ASP A 163 -0.29 -4.64 -1.52
N GLY A 164 0.93 -4.87 -1.05
CA GLY A 164 1.38 -4.39 0.24
C GLY A 164 1.35 -2.86 0.41
N ASP A 165 1.47 -2.13 -0.69
CA ASP A 165 1.42 -0.66 -0.74
C ASP A 165 0.04 -0.11 -1.16
N ALA A 166 -0.99 -0.96 -1.29
CA ALA A 166 -2.33 -0.54 -1.70
C ALA A 166 -2.93 0.56 -0.81
N LEU A 167 -2.58 0.61 0.47
CA LEU A 167 -3.00 1.69 1.37
C LEU A 167 -2.43 3.04 0.89
N GLY A 168 -1.15 3.10 0.52
CA GLY A 168 -0.51 4.29 -0.01
C GLY A 168 -1.13 4.76 -1.32
N VAL A 169 -1.50 3.81 -2.18
CA VAL A 169 -2.23 4.09 -3.43
C VAL A 169 -3.61 4.69 -3.15
N GLN A 170 -4.36 4.13 -2.19
CA GLN A 170 -5.68 4.65 -1.81
C GLN A 170 -5.57 6.06 -1.21
N GLU A 171 -4.58 6.31 -0.36
CA GLU A 171 -4.32 7.64 0.20
C GLU A 171 -3.91 8.63 -0.89
N THR A 172 -3.07 8.24 -1.84
CA THR A 172 -2.73 9.04 -3.01
C THR A 172 -3.98 9.40 -3.80
N TRP A 173 -4.87 8.42 -4.08
CA TRP A 173 -6.12 8.69 -4.78
C TRP A 173 -7.05 9.60 -3.99
N ARG A 174 -7.10 9.48 -2.67
CA ARG A 174 -7.97 10.30 -1.80
C ARG A 174 -7.74 11.81 -1.97
N PHE A 175 -6.50 12.25 -2.22
CA PHE A 175 -6.25 13.66 -2.53
C PHE A 175 -6.34 13.96 -4.03
N LEU A 176 -5.92 13.07 -4.92
CA LEU A 176 -6.02 13.30 -6.37
C LEU A 176 -7.48 13.42 -6.83
N SER A 177 -8.39 12.62 -6.27
CA SER A 177 -9.83 12.70 -6.59
C SER A 177 -10.46 14.07 -6.27
N LYS A 178 -9.87 14.82 -5.33
CA LYS A 178 -10.30 16.16 -4.91
C LYS A 178 -9.52 17.27 -5.60
N SER A 179 -8.49 16.94 -6.35
CA SER A 179 -7.65 17.90 -7.06
C SER A 179 -8.45 18.60 -8.15
N PRO A 180 -8.24 19.92 -8.36
CA PRO A 180 -8.83 20.65 -9.50
C PRO A 180 -8.16 20.29 -10.83
N VAL A 181 -7.04 19.57 -10.82
CA VAL A 181 -6.33 19.12 -12.02
C VAL A 181 -7.15 18.01 -12.69
N PRO A 182 -7.55 18.18 -13.94
CA PRO A 182 -8.31 17.15 -14.65
C PRO A 182 -7.42 15.97 -15.07
N GLY A 183 -8.06 14.84 -15.35
CA GLY A 183 -7.40 13.72 -16.00
C GLY A 183 -6.75 12.71 -15.07
N HIS A 184 -6.81 12.87 -13.75
CA HIS A 184 -6.36 11.80 -12.84
C HIS A 184 -7.19 10.53 -13.01
N ARG A 185 -6.51 9.37 -12.99
CA ARG A 185 -7.15 8.07 -13.14
C ARG A 185 -6.52 7.02 -12.21
N ILE A 186 -7.34 6.06 -11.79
CA ILE A 186 -6.92 4.92 -10.99
C ILE A 186 -7.36 3.61 -11.64
N VAL A 187 -6.48 2.60 -11.57
CA VAL A 187 -6.76 1.23 -11.98
C VAL A 187 -6.40 0.29 -10.81
N LEU A 188 -7.36 -0.52 -10.38
CA LEU A 188 -7.22 -1.45 -9.27
C LEU A 188 -7.55 -2.86 -9.74
N GLY A 189 -6.51 -3.68 -9.92
CA GLY A 189 -6.64 -5.08 -10.31
C GLY A 189 -6.71 -6.03 -9.11
N PRO A 190 -6.94 -7.31 -9.33
CA PRO A 190 -6.89 -8.33 -8.29
C PRO A 190 -5.45 -8.80 -8.00
N TRP A 191 -4.49 -7.90 -8.07
CA TRP A 191 -3.07 -8.24 -8.13
C TRP A 191 -2.36 -8.01 -6.80
N PRO A 192 -1.29 -8.79 -6.53
CA PRO A 192 -0.30 -8.46 -5.51
C PRO A 192 0.68 -7.38 -6.02
N HIS A 193 1.75 -7.12 -5.28
CA HIS A 193 2.75 -6.09 -5.58
C HIS A 193 3.40 -6.22 -6.97
N GLY A 194 3.49 -7.44 -7.51
CA GLY A 194 3.95 -7.69 -8.89
C GLY A 194 2.99 -7.24 -9.99
N LEU A 195 1.86 -6.63 -9.66
CA LEU A 195 0.85 -6.14 -10.61
C LEU A 195 0.29 -7.22 -11.56
N ASN A 196 0.14 -6.87 -12.81
CA ASN A 196 -0.56 -7.57 -13.90
C ASN A 196 0.02 -8.93 -14.30
N ALA A 197 0.90 -9.52 -13.51
CA ALA A 197 1.55 -10.79 -13.82
C ALA A 197 0.72 -12.04 -13.43
N TRP A 198 -0.33 -11.91 -12.62
CA TRP A 198 -0.95 -13.01 -11.91
C TRP A 198 -2.44 -13.15 -12.24
N ARG A 199 -2.89 -14.40 -12.50
CA ARG A 199 -4.31 -14.78 -12.65
C ARG A 199 -4.89 -15.38 -11.39
N ASP A 200 -4.03 -15.66 -10.44
CA ASP A 200 -4.34 -16.19 -9.12
C ASP A 200 -3.39 -15.55 -8.11
N SER A 201 -3.75 -15.58 -6.87
CA SER A 201 -2.87 -15.23 -5.77
C SER A 201 -3.21 -16.15 -4.62
N MET A 202 -2.22 -16.92 -4.20
CA MET A 202 -2.33 -17.91 -3.14
C MET A 202 -3.53 -18.86 -3.30
N ASP A 203 -4.54 -18.74 -2.45
CA ASP A 203 -5.73 -19.61 -2.44
C ASP A 203 -6.85 -19.14 -3.38
N LEU A 204 -6.71 -18.00 -4.05
CA LEU A 204 -7.75 -17.44 -4.89
C LEU A 204 -7.36 -17.45 -6.37
N ALA A 205 -8.29 -17.91 -7.20
CA ALA A 205 -8.21 -17.81 -8.65
C ALA A 205 -9.17 -16.71 -9.15
N PHE A 206 -8.63 -15.76 -9.88
CA PHE A 206 -9.40 -14.62 -10.40
C PHE A 206 -9.84 -14.79 -11.85
N GLY A 207 -9.42 -15.87 -12.49
CA GLY A 207 -9.74 -16.14 -13.90
C GLY A 207 -8.83 -15.44 -14.90
N ASN A 208 -9.06 -15.73 -16.19
CA ASN A 208 -8.17 -15.27 -17.25
C ASN A 208 -8.21 -13.76 -17.48
N ASN A 209 -9.33 -13.12 -17.20
CA ASN A 209 -9.53 -11.69 -17.36
C ASN A 209 -8.93 -10.86 -16.21
N ALA A 210 -8.36 -11.49 -15.20
CA ALA A 210 -7.58 -10.82 -14.16
C ALA A 210 -6.31 -10.18 -14.72
N VAL A 211 -5.75 -10.73 -15.78
CA VAL A 211 -4.61 -10.14 -16.51
C VAL A 211 -5.15 -9.17 -17.56
N ASP A 212 -4.77 -7.91 -17.45
CA ASP A 212 -5.04 -6.88 -18.47
C ASP A 212 -3.97 -6.98 -19.55
N TYR A 213 -4.30 -7.59 -20.68
CA TYR A 213 -3.37 -7.75 -21.80
C TYR A 213 -3.00 -6.44 -22.49
N ASP A 214 -3.74 -5.36 -22.22
CA ASP A 214 -3.48 -4.02 -22.73
C ASP A 214 -2.73 -3.14 -21.71
N PHE A 215 -2.20 -3.70 -20.64
CA PHE A 215 -1.60 -2.96 -19.53
C PHE A 215 -0.48 -2.03 -20.00
N ASP A 216 0.53 -2.55 -20.71
CA ASP A 216 1.65 -1.75 -21.24
C ASP A 216 1.15 -0.75 -22.29
N THR A 217 0.22 -1.17 -23.14
CA THR A 217 -0.41 -0.31 -24.13
C THR A 217 -1.15 0.86 -23.48
N ARG A 218 -1.76 0.65 -22.31
CA ARG A 218 -2.41 1.69 -21.53
C ARG A 218 -1.43 2.79 -21.13
N ILE A 219 -0.24 2.40 -20.64
CA ILE A 219 0.82 3.31 -20.23
C ILE A 219 1.36 4.09 -21.43
N ILE A 220 1.62 3.41 -22.54
CA ILE A 220 2.09 4.05 -23.78
C ILE A 220 1.05 5.07 -24.28
N ARG A 221 -0.22 4.71 -24.36
CA ARG A 221 -1.32 5.59 -24.79
C ARG A 221 -1.46 6.80 -23.86
N TRP A 222 -1.24 6.63 -22.55
CA TRP A 222 -1.24 7.71 -21.57
C TRP A 222 -0.16 8.74 -21.91
N PHE A 223 1.08 8.32 -22.11
CA PHE A 223 2.17 9.21 -22.49
C PHE A 223 2.01 9.80 -23.89
N ASP A 224 1.49 9.05 -24.85
CA ASP A 224 1.17 9.57 -26.19
C ASP A 224 0.18 10.74 -26.13
N HIS A 225 -0.82 10.65 -25.27
CA HIS A 225 -1.78 11.73 -25.10
C HIS A 225 -1.16 12.96 -24.43
N TYR A 226 -0.56 12.78 -23.25
CA TYR A 226 -0.14 13.90 -22.42
C TYR A 226 1.23 14.51 -22.78
N LEU A 227 2.12 13.76 -23.43
CA LEU A 227 3.42 14.28 -23.89
C LEU A 227 3.45 14.67 -25.37
N LYS A 228 2.75 13.89 -26.22
CA LYS A 228 2.79 14.11 -27.67
C LYS A 228 1.52 14.78 -28.19
N GLY A 229 0.50 14.97 -27.36
CA GLY A 229 -0.78 15.56 -27.76
C GLY A 229 -1.59 14.72 -28.73
N ILE A 230 -1.38 13.39 -28.73
CA ILE A 230 -2.13 12.48 -29.61
C ILE A 230 -3.55 12.32 -29.09
N GLU A 231 -4.53 12.68 -29.93
CA GLU A 231 -5.95 12.52 -29.65
C GLU A 231 -6.38 11.03 -29.74
N ASN A 232 -6.09 10.27 -28.69
CA ASN A 232 -6.36 8.85 -28.59
C ASN A 232 -7.51 8.48 -27.65
N GLY A 233 -8.19 9.49 -27.08
CA GLY A 233 -9.36 9.33 -26.21
C GLY A 233 -9.02 8.98 -24.75
N GLU A 234 -7.77 9.11 -24.31
CA GLU A 234 -7.40 8.87 -22.92
C GLU A 234 -8.08 9.84 -21.94
N ASP A 235 -8.28 11.09 -22.36
CA ASP A 235 -8.98 12.13 -21.61
C ASP A 235 -10.47 11.83 -21.37
N LYS A 236 -11.05 10.91 -22.15
CA LYS A 236 -12.48 10.54 -22.11
C LYS A 236 -12.76 9.24 -21.37
N LYS A 237 -11.73 8.56 -20.91
CA LYS A 237 -11.90 7.31 -20.17
C LYS A 237 -12.39 7.57 -18.74
N PRO A 238 -13.17 6.65 -18.14
CA PRO A 238 -13.61 6.75 -16.76
C PRO A 238 -12.43 6.94 -15.78
N LYS A 239 -12.66 7.67 -14.70
CA LYS A 239 -11.62 7.95 -13.72
C LYS A 239 -11.14 6.71 -12.99
N ALA A 240 -12.03 5.78 -12.72
CA ALA A 240 -11.70 4.53 -12.02
C ALA A 240 -12.00 3.32 -12.90
N THR A 241 -11.08 2.39 -12.91
CA THR A 241 -11.24 1.02 -13.43
C THR A 241 -10.82 0.07 -12.33
N TYR A 242 -11.70 -0.89 -11.98
CA TYR A 242 -11.42 -1.78 -10.86
C TYR A 242 -11.98 -3.18 -11.09
N TYR A 243 -11.33 -4.15 -10.48
CA TYR A 243 -11.74 -5.55 -10.56
C TYR A 243 -12.58 -5.93 -9.34
N VAL A 244 -13.72 -6.57 -9.55
CA VAL A 244 -14.56 -7.10 -8.47
C VAL A 244 -14.25 -8.58 -8.29
N ASN A 245 -13.60 -8.91 -7.17
CA ASN A 245 -13.27 -10.28 -6.81
C ASN A 245 -14.56 -11.06 -6.47
N GLY A 246 -14.61 -12.34 -6.82
CA GLY A 246 -15.80 -13.18 -6.66
C GLY A 246 -16.71 -13.12 -7.89
N GLU A 247 -17.07 -11.93 -8.36
CA GLU A 247 -17.68 -11.73 -9.66
C GLU A 247 -16.68 -11.98 -10.81
N ASN A 248 -15.41 -11.66 -10.55
CA ASN A 248 -14.29 -11.81 -11.46
C ASN A 248 -14.47 -11.01 -12.76
N GLN A 249 -14.90 -9.75 -12.61
CA GLN A 249 -15.13 -8.80 -13.70
C GLN A 249 -14.49 -7.44 -13.44
N TRP A 250 -14.09 -6.79 -14.52
CA TRP A 250 -13.69 -5.40 -14.53
C TRP A 250 -14.89 -4.47 -14.59
N HIS A 251 -14.87 -3.46 -13.74
CA HIS A 251 -15.84 -2.38 -13.71
C HIS A 251 -15.18 -1.03 -13.96
N THR A 252 -15.99 -0.05 -14.35
CA THR A 252 -15.55 1.33 -14.51
C THR A 252 -16.50 2.27 -13.80
N SER A 253 -15.97 3.38 -13.29
CA SER A 253 -16.77 4.44 -12.68
C SER A 253 -16.17 5.82 -12.98
N GLU A 254 -17.06 6.84 -13.00
CA GLU A 254 -16.64 8.24 -13.12
C GLU A 254 -15.96 8.76 -11.85
N ASP A 255 -15.97 8.00 -10.79
CA ASP A 255 -15.23 8.28 -9.55
C ASP A 255 -14.90 6.99 -8.81
N TRP A 256 -13.95 7.05 -7.90
CA TRP A 256 -13.68 6.07 -6.88
C TRP A 256 -14.01 6.69 -5.53
N MET A 257 -15.01 6.32 -4.90
CA MET A 257 -15.95 5.20 -4.83
C MET A 257 -17.02 5.31 -5.95
N PRO A 258 -17.55 4.18 -6.47
CA PRO A 258 -18.65 4.20 -7.44
C PRO A 258 -19.87 4.93 -6.85
N LYS A 259 -20.62 5.66 -7.70
CA LYS A 259 -21.80 6.43 -7.25
C LYS A 259 -22.91 5.58 -6.66
N GLU A 260 -23.00 4.33 -7.05
CA GLU A 260 -23.97 3.34 -6.57
C GLU A 260 -23.62 2.81 -5.19
N ALA A 261 -22.34 2.91 -4.81
CA ALA A 261 -21.88 2.50 -3.49
C ALA A 261 -22.36 3.48 -2.43
N ARG A 262 -22.73 2.95 -1.30
CA ARG A 262 -23.16 3.73 -0.12
C ARG A 262 -22.44 3.22 1.12
N LEU A 263 -22.10 4.12 1.98
CA LEU A 263 -21.53 3.77 3.28
C LEU A 263 -22.60 3.10 4.15
N VAL A 264 -22.26 1.97 4.71
CA VAL A 264 -23.10 1.20 5.62
C VAL A 264 -22.33 0.99 6.92
N ASN A 265 -22.92 1.36 8.04
CA ASN A 265 -22.36 1.06 9.36
C ASN A 265 -22.71 -0.38 9.75
N LEU A 266 -21.70 -1.15 10.07
CA LEU A 266 -21.81 -2.47 10.65
C LEU A 266 -21.28 -2.40 12.08
N TYR A 267 -21.98 -3.02 13.01
CA TYR A 267 -21.63 -2.99 14.42
C TYR A 267 -21.13 -4.36 14.87
N LEU A 268 -20.04 -4.35 15.63
CA LEU A 268 -19.50 -5.54 16.27
C LEU A 268 -20.26 -5.76 17.58
N ASP A 269 -20.75 -6.97 17.80
CA ASP A 269 -21.55 -7.38 18.95
C ASP A 269 -21.19 -8.78 19.42
N SER A 270 -21.28 -9.04 20.72
CA SER A 270 -21.03 -10.33 21.35
C SER A 270 -21.63 -10.38 22.74
N ASP A 271 -21.67 -11.56 23.34
CA ASP A 271 -21.96 -11.72 24.78
C ASP A 271 -20.66 -11.79 25.62
N GLY A 272 -19.54 -11.24 25.08
CA GLY A 272 -18.23 -11.18 25.72
C GLY A 272 -17.30 -12.34 25.40
N HIS A 273 -17.60 -13.12 24.37
CA HIS A 273 -16.86 -14.33 23.98
C HIS A 273 -16.60 -14.42 22.47
N ALA A 274 -16.29 -13.28 21.82
CA ALA A 274 -15.97 -13.25 20.39
C ALA A 274 -14.62 -13.91 20.04
N ASN A 275 -13.94 -14.53 21.01
CA ASN A 275 -12.65 -15.19 20.84
C ASN A 275 -12.80 -16.42 19.92
N SER A 276 -12.05 -16.39 18.83
CA SER A 276 -12.05 -17.35 17.72
C SER A 276 -13.34 -17.41 16.89
N MET A 277 -13.26 -18.12 15.77
CA MET A 277 -14.42 -18.41 14.89
C MET A 277 -15.50 -19.27 15.55
N ASN A 278 -15.22 -19.87 16.72
CA ASN A 278 -16.15 -20.67 17.50
C ASN A 278 -16.80 -19.85 18.63
N GLY A 279 -16.49 -18.56 18.72
CA GLY A 279 -17.06 -17.63 19.69
C GLY A 279 -18.45 -17.15 19.29
N ASP A 280 -18.93 -16.14 20.00
CA ASP A 280 -20.27 -15.56 19.82
C ASP A 280 -20.27 -14.20 19.07
N GLY A 281 -19.12 -13.83 18.49
CA GLY A 281 -18.98 -12.56 17.78
C GLY A 281 -19.87 -12.47 16.54
N ARG A 282 -20.67 -11.43 16.47
CA ARG A 282 -21.63 -11.19 15.39
C ARG A 282 -21.51 -9.77 14.83
N VAL A 283 -21.82 -9.63 13.58
CA VAL A 283 -21.92 -8.32 12.88
C VAL A 283 -23.39 -8.01 12.67
N THR A 284 -23.80 -6.82 13.13
CA THR A 284 -25.21 -6.38 13.11
C THR A 284 -25.38 -5.03 12.41
N LEU A 285 -26.61 -4.71 11.99
CA LEU A 285 -26.96 -3.40 11.42
C LEU A 285 -27.43 -2.40 12.47
N THR A 286 -27.62 -2.84 13.70
CA THR A 286 -28.02 -1.99 14.83
C THR A 286 -26.91 -1.95 15.87
N PRO A 287 -26.67 -0.80 16.51
CA PRO A 287 -25.69 -0.74 17.59
C PRO A 287 -25.95 -1.79 18.66
N ALA A 288 -24.89 -2.46 19.10
CA ALA A 288 -24.94 -3.36 20.25
C ALA A 288 -25.21 -2.59 21.55
N GLU A 289 -25.74 -3.28 22.55
CA GLU A 289 -25.66 -2.80 23.92
C GLU A 289 -24.20 -2.81 24.39
N THR A 290 -23.91 -2.10 25.47
CA THR A 290 -22.53 -1.97 25.96
C THR A 290 -21.96 -3.34 26.35
N GLY A 291 -20.83 -3.70 25.75
CA GLY A 291 -20.10 -4.93 26.03
C GLY A 291 -18.63 -4.76 25.67
N SER A 292 -17.82 -5.75 25.97
CA SER A 292 -16.42 -5.80 25.57
C SER A 292 -15.95 -7.23 25.44
N ASP A 293 -15.13 -7.49 24.43
CA ASP A 293 -14.36 -8.72 24.30
C ASP A 293 -12.91 -8.46 24.72
N ALA A 294 -12.27 -9.48 25.26
CA ALA A 294 -10.90 -9.38 25.70
C ALA A 294 -10.07 -10.57 25.16
N TYR A 295 -8.82 -10.31 24.85
CA TYR A 295 -7.86 -11.34 24.49
C TYR A 295 -6.51 -11.03 25.14
N VAL A 296 -5.66 -12.03 25.21
CA VAL A 296 -4.28 -11.88 25.69
C VAL A 296 -3.36 -11.80 24.49
N TYR A 297 -2.76 -10.64 24.28
CA TYR A 297 -1.69 -10.48 23.29
C TYR A 297 -0.37 -10.99 23.87
N ASP A 298 0.24 -11.96 23.20
CA ASP A 298 1.58 -12.48 23.57
C ASP A 298 2.57 -12.14 22.45
N PRO A 299 3.52 -11.23 22.69
CA PRO A 299 4.51 -10.86 21.69
C PRO A 299 5.48 -12.00 21.32
N GLU A 300 5.58 -13.06 22.12
CA GLU A 300 6.38 -14.25 21.79
C GLU A 300 5.64 -15.18 20.81
N PHE A 301 4.29 -15.07 20.72
CA PHE A 301 3.46 -15.84 19.83
C PHE A 301 2.49 -14.93 19.06
N PRO A 302 3.00 -13.96 18.27
CA PRO A 302 2.17 -13.00 17.57
C PRO A 302 1.21 -13.73 16.61
N CYS A 303 0.03 -13.17 16.39
CA CYS A 303 -0.85 -13.58 15.32
C CYS A 303 -0.25 -13.10 14.00
N GLY A 304 0.71 -13.85 13.48
CA GLY A 304 1.45 -13.52 12.28
C GLY A 304 0.68 -13.73 10.99
N GLY A 305 1.18 -13.17 9.91
CA GLY A 305 0.81 -13.56 8.55
C GLY A 305 1.29 -14.98 8.27
N GLU A 306 0.43 -15.84 7.76
CA GLU A 306 0.89 -17.03 7.08
C GLU A 306 1.39 -16.57 5.70
N GLY A 307 2.66 -16.73 5.45
CA GLY A 307 3.31 -16.41 4.20
C GLY A 307 4.80 -16.51 4.43
N ASP A 308 5.42 -17.28 3.60
CA ASP A 308 6.83 -17.63 3.67
C ASP A 308 7.71 -16.55 3.06
N GLY A 309 7.33 -15.32 3.10
CA GLY A 309 8.31 -14.42 2.74
C GLY A 309 8.09 -13.16 2.00
N PHE A 310 9.06 -12.86 1.27
CA PHE A 310 9.41 -11.64 0.61
C PHE A 310 8.35 -11.14 -0.40
N ASP A 311 7.56 -12.07 -0.93
CA ASP A 311 6.46 -11.77 -1.82
C ASP A 311 5.18 -11.68 -0.99
N ASP A 312 4.71 -10.48 -0.76
CA ASP A 312 3.35 -10.17 -0.39
C ASP A 312 2.85 -10.62 1.00
N GLY A 313 3.75 -10.95 1.91
CA GLY A 313 3.41 -11.34 3.29
C GLY A 313 2.57 -10.33 4.07
N LEU A 314 2.23 -9.18 3.48
CA LEU A 314 1.41 -8.16 4.10
C LEU A 314 -0.07 -8.26 3.73
N VAL A 315 -0.40 -8.73 2.53
CA VAL A 315 -1.78 -8.69 2.02
C VAL A 315 -2.03 -9.85 1.03
N SER A 316 -1.77 -11.07 1.41
CA SER A 316 -2.12 -12.19 0.54
C SER A 316 -3.51 -12.71 0.87
N PRO A 317 -4.28 -13.18 -0.11
CA PRO A 317 -5.61 -13.74 0.09
C PRO A 317 -5.54 -15.16 0.65
N TYR A 318 -4.99 -15.29 1.85
CA TYR A 318 -4.94 -16.57 2.55
C TYR A 318 -6.27 -16.93 3.15
N LYS A 319 -6.54 -18.23 3.27
CA LYS A 319 -7.55 -18.74 4.17
C LYS A 319 -7.13 -18.44 5.61
N CYS A 320 -7.83 -17.52 6.24
CA CYS A 320 -7.53 -17.10 7.61
C CYS A 320 -8.02 -18.10 8.69
N ASN A 321 -8.47 -19.28 8.31
CA ASN A 321 -9.07 -20.25 9.23
C ASN A 321 -8.12 -20.62 10.37
N SER A 322 -6.83 -20.81 10.09
CA SER A 322 -5.81 -21.13 11.10
C SER A 322 -5.63 -20.02 12.14
N ARG A 323 -5.83 -18.77 11.74
CA ARG A 323 -5.80 -17.62 12.66
C ARG A 323 -7.11 -17.49 13.42
N GLN A 324 -8.22 -17.67 12.73
CA GLN A 324 -9.56 -17.51 13.30
C GLN A 324 -9.91 -18.56 14.35
N ILE A 325 -9.19 -19.69 14.44
CA ILE A 325 -9.36 -20.65 15.54
C ILE A 325 -8.60 -20.30 16.81
N ARG A 326 -7.74 -19.28 16.79
CA ARG A 326 -6.94 -18.87 17.96
C ARG A 326 -7.82 -18.12 18.96
N SER A 327 -7.57 -18.35 20.24
CA SER A 327 -8.29 -17.67 21.34
C SER A 327 -7.87 -16.21 21.56
N ASP A 328 -6.76 -15.80 20.96
CA ASP A 328 -6.24 -14.42 20.96
C ASP A 328 -6.65 -13.62 19.71
N VAL A 329 -7.60 -14.15 18.94
CA VAL A 329 -8.20 -13.48 17.77
C VAL A 329 -9.69 -13.32 17.99
N LEU A 330 -10.18 -12.09 17.95
CA LEU A 330 -11.61 -11.79 18.00
C LEU A 330 -12.19 -11.92 16.59
N VAL A 331 -13.29 -12.70 16.47
CA VAL A 331 -13.93 -12.97 15.19
C VAL A 331 -15.39 -12.57 15.26
N TYR A 332 -15.79 -11.68 14.34
CA TYR A 332 -17.18 -11.25 14.21
C TYR A 332 -17.67 -11.60 12.80
N ALA A 333 -18.81 -12.24 12.71
CA ALA A 333 -19.36 -12.68 11.44
C ALA A 333 -20.84 -12.28 11.29
N THR A 334 -21.24 -12.01 10.05
CA THR A 334 -22.66 -11.94 9.71
C THR A 334 -23.27 -13.33 9.70
N PRO A 335 -24.58 -13.46 9.83
CA PRO A 335 -25.27 -14.67 9.36
C PRO A 335 -24.95 -14.97 7.89
N VAL A 336 -25.23 -16.18 7.44
CA VAL A 336 -25.11 -16.50 6.02
C VAL A 336 -25.94 -15.52 5.22
N LEU A 337 -25.30 -14.85 4.25
CA LEU A 337 -25.95 -13.85 3.42
C LEU A 337 -26.97 -14.52 2.49
N GLU A 338 -28.14 -13.91 2.36
CA GLU A 338 -29.20 -14.35 1.45
C GLU A 338 -28.97 -13.90 0.00
N GLN A 339 -28.13 -12.88 -0.19
CA GLN A 339 -27.79 -12.30 -1.49
C GLN A 339 -26.30 -11.94 -1.51
N ASP A 340 -25.74 -11.92 -2.70
CA ASP A 340 -24.37 -11.44 -2.91
C ASP A 340 -24.27 -9.96 -2.55
N ILE A 341 -23.16 -9.58 -1.93
CA ILE A 341 -22.82 -8.20 -1.59
C ILE A 341 -21.51 -7.85 -2.27
N ALA A 342 -21.53 -6.81 -3.10
CA ALA A 342 -20.32 -6.21 -3.63
C ALA A 342 -19.86 -5.07 -2.72
N ILE A 343 -18.58 -5.09 -2.33
CA ILE A 343 -17.94 -4.04 -1.53
C ILE A 343 -16.96 -3.32 -2.44
N ALA A 344 -17.15 -2.01 -2.64
CA ALA A 344 -16.28 -1.18 -3.46
C ALA A 344 -16.18 0.21 -2.85
N GLY A 345 -15.02 0.55 -2.32
CA GLY A 345 -14.78 1.81 -1.64
C GLY A 345 -13.98 1.64 -0.35
N PRO A 346 -13.81 2.70 0.43
CA PRO A 346 -13.03 2.67 1.64
C PRO A 346 -13.73 1.85 2.74
N LEU A 347 -12.94 1.05 3.47
CA LEU A 347 -13.34 0.35 4.67
C LEU A 347 -12.72 1.03 5.89
N TYR A 348 -13.53 1.28 6.90
CA TYR A 348 -13.08 1.87 8.17
C TYR A 348 -13.48 0.95 9.32
N ALA A 349 -12.57 0.80 10.29
CA ALA A 349 -12.87 0.20 11.58
C ALA A 349 -12.72 1.28 12.65
N GLU A 350 -13.78 1.52 13.42
CA GLU A 350 -13.76 2.37 14.60
C GLU A 350 -13.85 1.47 15.83
N LEU A 351 -12.78 1.41 16.61
CA LEU A 351 -12.65 0.52 17.75
C LEU A 351 -12.33 1.31 19.01
N TYR A 352 -13.01 0.99 20.09
CA TYR A 352 -12.67 1.45 21.43
C TYR A 352 -11.82 0.37 22.08
N ALA A 353 -10.55 0.64 22.27
CA ALA A 353 -9.56 -0.32 22.77
C ALA A 353 -8.94 0.14 24.08
N ALA A 354 -8.65 -0.80 24.95
CA ALA A 354 -7.88 -0.59 26.16
C ALA A 354 -6.88 -1.73 26.34
N SER A 355 -5.73 -1.45 26.95
CA SER A 355 -4.71 -2.43 27.25
C SER A 355 -4.28 -2.35 28.71
N SER A 356 -3.92 -3.47 29.29
CA SER A 356 -3.28 -3.52 30.62
C SER A 356 -1.77 -3.24 30.55
N ALA A 357 -1.18 -3.25 29.35
CA ALA A 357 0.22 -2.92 29.13
C ALA A 357 0.40 -1.43 28.80
N VAL A 358 1.61 -0.95 29.03
CA VAL A 358 2.00 0.46 28.75
C VAL A 358 2.21 0.66 27.23
N ASP A 359 2.58 -0.42 26.53
CA ASP A 359 2.86 -0.45 25.11
C ASP A 359 2.31 -1.78 24.54
N THR A 360 1.63 -1.72 23.42
CA THR A 360 0.97 -2.87 22.75
C THR A 360 1.11 -2.80 21.24
#